data_aff92736f2ecb0ed9a21c7afc70ff411
#
_entry.id   aff92736f2ecb0ed9a21c7afc70ff411
#
_cell.length_a   1.000
_cell.length_b   1.000
_cell.length_c   1.000
_cell.angle_alpha   90.00
_cell.angle_beta   90.00
_cell.angle_gamma   90.00
#
_symmetry.space_group_name_H-M   'P 1'
#
loop_
_entity.id
_entity.type
_entity.pdbx_description
1 polymer ?
#
loop_
_entity_poly.entity_id
_entity_poly.type
_entity_poly.pdbx_seq_one_letter_code
_entity_poly.pdbx_strand_id
1 'polypeptide(L)'
;SQQGHHVTTKADATADRDGCVQWRLRDLQPGTRYQYEIEFAGQPLVQGDDYFFETAGSNKSSTTVRLAFGSCAREDKGSSAVWRQVRAVDPHAVVLLGDTPYIDSVDLAVQRRRHAEFAAVPDFRKLLRNRSLYATWDDHDFGRNDTDGNLEGKERSRRAFIEYRSNPSYGDGRSGIYTKFR
;
A
#
# COMPACT_ATOMS: atom_id res chain seq x y z
N SER A 1 -10.96 30.76 -13.17
CA SER A 1 -11.08 29.29 -13.24
C SER A 1 -9.68 28.71 -13.44
N GLN A 2 -9.10 28.14 -12.37
CA GLN A 2 -7.91 27.29 -12.52
C GLN A 2 -8.32 26.07 -13.35
N GLN A 3 -7.73 25.91 -14.52
CA GLN A 3 -7.85 24.67 -15.27
C GLN A 3 -7.17 23.59 -14.42
N GLY A 4 -7.96 22.70 -13.83
CA GLY A 4 -7.46 21.58 -13.06
C GLY A 4 -6.62 20.65 -13.96
N HIS A 5 -5.43 20.31 -13.55
CA HIS A 5 -4.63 19.31 -14.25
C HIS A 5 -5.30 17.96 -14.10
N HIS A 6 -5.81 17.40 -15.20
CA HIS A 6 -6.50 16.11 -15.22
C HIS A 6 -5.63 15.05 -15.90
N VAL A 7 -5.42 13.91 -15.24
CA VAL A 7 -4.66 12.78 -15.76
C VAL A 7 -5.55 11.54 -15.73
N THR A 8 -5.69 10.88 -16.87
CA THR A 8 -6.39 9.59 -16.97
C THR A 8 -5.39 8.50 -17.33
N THR A 9 -5.45 7.37 -16.65
CA THR A 9 -4.66 6.18 -16.97
C THR A 9 -5.54 4.94 -16.95
N LYS A 10 -5.17 3.94 -17.74
CA LYS A 10 -5.90 2.66 -17.82
C LYS A 10 -4.93 1.52 -17.54
N ALA A 11 -5.44 0.44 -16.96
CA ALA A 11 -4.72 -0.80 -16.81
C ALA A 11 -5.70 -1.96 -16.71
N ASP A 12 -5.27 -3.14 -17.14
CA ASP A 12 -6.09 -4.34 -17.10
C ASP A 12 -5.88 -5.09 -15.79
N ALA A 13 -6.97 -5.51 -15.18
CA ALA A 13 -6.95 -6.45 -14.07
C ALA A 13 -6.84 -7.88 -14.64
N THR A 14 -5.80 -8.60 -14.28
CA THR A 14 -5.52 -9.93 -14.81
C THR A 14 -5.50 -11.00 -13.72
N ALA A 15 -5.96 -12.21 -14.05
CA ALA A 15 -6.05 -13.32 -13.09
C ALA A 15 -4.67 -13.77 -12.58
N ASP A 16 -3.63 -13.64 -13.38
CA ASP A 16 -2.26 -14.00 -12.99
C ASP A 16 -1.69 -13.08 -11.89
N ARG A 17 -2.26 -11.88 -11.74
CA ARG A 17 -1.98 -10.90 -10.67
C ARG A 17 -3.10 -10.78 -9.65
N ASP A 18 -3.96 -11.79 -9.55
CA ASP A 18 -5.11 -11.80 -8.63
C ASP A 18 -6.05 -10.58 -8.78
N GLY A 19 -6.16 -10.03 -9.99
CA GLY A 19 -6.93 -8.82 -10.25
C GLY A 19 -6.32 -7.53 -9.72
N CYS A 20 -5.13 -7.57 -9.12
CA CYS A 20 -4.46 -6.39 -8.61
C CYS A 20 -3.96 -5.48 -9.75
N VAL A 21 -4.25 -4.20 -9.64
CA VAL A 21 -3.83 -3.18 -10.59
C VAL A 21 -3.00 -2.11 -9.87
N GLN A 22 -1.91 -1.71 -10.48
CA GLN A 22 -1.05 -0.63 -10.01
C GLN A 22 -0.84 0.38 -11.12
N TRP A 23 -1.14 1.64 -10.82
CA TRP A 23 -0.88 2.75 -11.74
C TRP A 23 0.33 3.54 -11.29
N ARG A 24 1.13 3.98 -12.25
CA ARG A 24 2.21 4.95 -12.01
C ARG A 24 1.86 6.27 -12.69
N LEU A 25 1.48 7.22 -11.88
CA LEU A 25 1.21 8.59 -12.34
C LEU A 25 2.54 9.35 -12.48
N ARG A 26 2.66 10.17 -13.51
CA ARG A 26 3.84 10.96 -13.82
C ARG A 26 3.45 12.42 -14.08
N ASP A 27 4.44 13.29 -14.10
CA ASP A 27 4.29 14.70 -14.46
C ASP A 27 3.30 15.46 -13.56
N LEU A 28 3.21 15.04 -12.29
CA LEU A 28 2.39 15.69 -11.29
C LEU A 28 3.10 16.93 -10.75
N GLN A 29 2.34 17.98 -10.43
CA GLN A 29 2.86 19.20 -9.83
C GLN A 29 3.26 18.96 -8.36
N PRO A 30 4.42 19.44 -7.89
CA PRO A 30 4.81 19.32 -6.49
C PRO A 30 3.85 20.06 -5.54
N GLY A 31 3.71 19.56 -4.32
CA GLY A 31 2.92 20.17 -3.26
C GLY A 31 1.44 20.34 -3.64
N THR A 32 0.90 19.45 -4.44
CA THR A 32 -0.45 19.58 -5.00
C THR A 32 -1.33 18.43 -4.55
N ARG A 33 -2.57 18.75 -4.17
CA ARG A 33 -3.61 17.77 -3.89
C ARG A 33 -4.30 17.35 -5.18
N TYR A 34 -4.35 16.06 -5.43
CA TYR A 34 -5.07 15.44 -6.54
C TYR A 34 -6.20 14.57 -6.00
N GLN A 35 -7.43 14.86 -6.40
CA GLN A 35 -8.55 13.95 -6.21
C GLN A 35 -8.49 12.85 -7.26
N TYR A 36 -8.86 11.63 -6.88
CA TYR A 36 -8.88 10.50 -7.80
C TYR A 36 -10.19 9.73 -7.74
N GLU A 37 -10.53 9.15 -8.89
CA GLU A 37 -11.64 8.25 -9.05
C GLU A 37 -11.16 6.97 -9.72
N ILE A 38 -11.80 5.84 -9.42
CA ILE A 38 -11.51 4.56 -10.06
C ILE A 38 -12.80 4.03 -10.63
N GLU A 39 -12.77 3.67 -11.90
CA GLU A 39 -13.87 3.05 -12.62
C GLU A 39 -13.49 1.64 -13.07
N PHE A 40 -14.45 0.75 -13.10
CA PHE A 40 -14.33 -0.58 -13.68
C PHE A 40 -15.56 -0.86 -14.54
N ALA A 41 -15.34 -1.25 -15.80
CA ALA A 41 -16.39 -1.51 -16.78
C ALA A 41 -17.43 -0.37 -16.89
N GLY A 42 -16.99 0.89 -16.79
CA GLY A 42 -17.84 2.07 -16.86
C GLY A 42 -18.64 2.35 -15.58
N GLN A 43 -18.36 1.65 -14.51
CA GLN A 43 -19.01 1.88 -13.21
C GLN A 43 -18.00 2.41 -12.19
N PRO A 44 -18.36 3.44 -11.39
CA PRO A 44 -17.48 3.97 -10.36
C PRO A 44 -17.31 2.95 -9.23
N LEU A 45 -16.05 2.58 -8.93
CA LEU A 45 -15.68 1.78 -7.77
C LEU A 45 -15.25 2.65 -6.59
N VAL A 46 -14.59 3.77 -6.88
CA VAL A 46 -14.04 4.70 -5.90
C VAL A 46 -14.30 6.11 -6.39
N GLN A 47 -14.97 6.92 -5.58
CA GLN A 47 -15.25 8.32 -5.85
C GLN A 47 -15.56 9.08 -4.55
N GLY A 48 -15.44 10.41 -4.57
CA GLY A 48 -15.81 11.30 -3.48
C GLY A 48 -14.63 12.06 -2.88
N ASP A 49 -14.91 13.03 -2.03
CA ASP A 49 -13.95 14.00 -1.52
C ASP A 49 -12.87 13.41 -0.60
N ASP A 50 -13.13 12.22 -0.03
CA ASP A 50 -12.16 11.51 0.80
C ASP A 50 -11.03 10.82 0.00
N TYR A 51 -11.20 10.71 -1.34
CA TYR A 51 -10.25 10.03 -2.21
C TYR A 51 -9.33 11.02 -2.91
N PHE A 52 -8.24 11.33 -2.26
CA PHE A 52 -7.21 12.22 -2.77
C PHE A 52 -5.81 11.74 -2.34
N PHE A 53 -4.79 12.28 -2.97
CA PHE A 53 -3.40 12.21 -2.50
C PHE A 53 -2.74 13.56 -2.66
N GLU A 54 -1.65 13.77 -1.93
CA GLU A 54 -0.84 14.97 -2.04
C GLU A 54 0.57 14.60 -2.49
N THR A 55 1.07 15.33 -3.48
CA THR A 55 2.45 15.19 -3.90
C THR A 55 3.39 15.88 -2.92
N ALA A 56 4.60 15.34 -2.76
CA ALA A 56 5.62 16.01 -1.95
C ALA A 56 5.88 17.43 -2.44
N GLY A 57 6.18 18.33 -1.52
CA GLY A 57 6.59 19.70 -1.85
C GLY A 57 7.91 19.71 -2.63
N SER A 58 8.23 20.86 -3.22
CA SER A 58 9.53 21.03 -3.88
C SER A 58 10.66 20.99 -2.85
N ASN A 59 11.85 20.53 -3.28
CA ASN A 59 13.06 20.48 -2.43
C ASN A 59 13.51 21.84 -1.86
N LYS A 60 12.82 22.93 -2.24
CA LYS A 60 13.13 24.29 -1.80
C LYS A 60 12.32 24.76 -0.60
N SER A 61 11.33 23.98 -0.16
CA SER A 61 10.49 24.32 1.00
C SER A 61 10.75 23.37 2.16
N SER A 62 11.00 23.91 3.35
CA SER A 62 10.99 23.12 4.58
C SER A 62 9.55 22.75 4.92
N THR A 63 9.24 21.47 5.01
CA THR A 63 7.91 20.96 5.33
C THR A 63 8.00 19.98 6.48
N THR A 64 7.13 20.12 7.47
CA THR A 64 7.00 19.11 8.52
C THR A 64 6.27 17.89 7.95
N VAL A 65 6.89 16.72 8.04
CA VAL A 65 6.28 15.45 7.65
C VAL A 65 5.94 14.63 8.88
N ARG A 66 4.69 14.17 9.00
CA ARG A 66 4.26 13.20 10.02
C ARG A 66 4.21 11.82 9.41
N LEU A 67 4.94 10.89 10.00
CA LEU A 67 4.95 9.49 9.63
C LEU A 67 4.37 8.67 10.78
N ALA A 68 3.44 7.77 10.48
CA ALA A 68 3.01 6.72 11.38
C ALA A 68 3.68 5.42 10.95
N PHE A 69 4.29 4.68 11.88
CA PHE A 69 4.88 3.39 11.59
C PHE A 69 4.54 2.39 12.69
N GLY A 70 4.45 1.12 12.30
CA GLY A 70 4.13 0.04 13.21
C GLY A 70 4.24 -1.31 12.54
N SER A 71 4.17 -2.36 13.35
CA SER A 71 4.25 -3.77 12.94
C SER A 71 3.20 -4.61 13.69
N CYS A 72 3.16 -5.91 13.41
CA CYS A 72 2.43 -6.90 14.21
C CYS A 72 0.92 -6.61 14.31
N ALA A 73 0.30 -6.17 13.22
CA ALA A 73 -1.14 -5.90 13.18
C ALA A 73 -1.93 -7.09 12.63
N ARG A 74 -3.06 -7.37 13.29
CA ARG A 74 -4.01 -8.43 12.91
C ARG A 74 -5.35 -7.84 12.47
N GLU A 75 -6.22 -8.67 11.90
CA GLU A 75 -7.57 -8.25 11.44
C GLU A 75 -8.59 -8.33 12.58
N ASP A 76 -8.28 -7.83 13.75
CA ASP A 76 -9.11 -7.86 14.94
C ASP A 76 -9.61 -6.47 15.39
N LYS A 77 -10.44 -6.45 16.43
CA LYS A 77 -11.00 -5.22 16.98
C LYS A 77 -9.94 -4.31 17.63
N GLY A 78 -8.88 -4.90 18.17
CA GLY A 78 -7.77 -4.15 18.77
C GLY A 78 -7.02 -3.35 17.69
N SER A 79 -6.62 -4.00 16.63
CA SER A 79 -5.98 -3.35 15.47
C SER A 79 -6.88 -2.28 14.84
N SER A 80 -8.19 -2.52 14.73
CA SER A 80 -9.14 -1.52 14.24
C SER A 80 -9.15 -0.25 15.09
N ALA A 81 -9.06 -0.38 16.42
CA ALA A 81 -8.96 0.78 17.32
C ALA A 81 -7.67 1.58 17.07
N VAL A 82 -6.55 0.89 16.85
CA VAL A 82 -5.26 1.53 16.52
C VAL A 82 -5.36 2.28 15.18
N TRP A 83 -5.94 1.68 14.13
CA TRP A 83 -6.10 2.35 12.83
C TRP A 83 -6.93 3.64 12.93
N ARG A 84 -7.98 3.66 13.75
CA ARG A 84 -8.75 4.89 14.02
C ARG A 84 -7.91 5.98 14.68
N GLN A 85 -7.05 5.61 15.65
CA GLN A 85 -6.16 6.55 16.32
C GLN A 85 -5.08 7.08 15.38
N VAL A 86 -4.45 6.19 14.57
CA VAL A 86 -3.49 6.60 13.54
C VAL A 86 -4.13 7.60 12.58
N ARG A 87 -5.37 7.35 12.15
CA ARG A 87 -6.10 8.30 11.30
C ARG A 87 -6.36 9.65 11.98
N ALA A 88 -6.67 9.65 13.27
CA ALA A 88 -6.93 10.88 14.02
C ALA A 88 -5.68 11.77 14.20
N VAL A 89 -4.47 11.18 14.21
CA VAL A 89 -3.19 11.91 14.21
C VAL A 89 -2.88 12.54 12.86
N ASP A 90 -3.59 12.14 11.82
CA ASP A 90 -3.48 12.70 10.46
C ASP A 90 -2.05 12.62 9.88
N PRO A 91 -1.46 11.43 9.73
CA PRO A 91 -0.13 11.28 9.17
C PRO A 91 -0.13 11.53 7.66
N HIS A 92 0.99 11.99 7.10
CA HIS A 92 1.17 12.10 5.65
C HIS A 92 1.43 10.72 5.00
N ALA A 93 2.07 9.82 5.74
CA ALA A 93 2.30 8.45 5.30
C ALA A 93 2.27 7.45 6.46
N VAL A 94 1.93 6.22 6.12
CA VAL A 94 1.97 5.05 7.01
C VAL A 94 3.05 4.10 6.51
N VAL A 95 3.87 3.58 7.42
CA VAL A 95 4.92 2.60 7.13
C VAL A 95 4.67 1.34 7.94
N LEU A 96 4.38 0.24 7.27
CA LEU A 96 4.24 -1.08 7.87
C LEU A 96 5.60 -1.77 7.91
N LEU A 97 6.03 -2.19 9.10
CA LEU A 97 7.36 -2.73 9.34
C LEU A 97 7.39 -4.27 9.41
N GLY A 98 6.38 -4.93 8.86
CA GLY A 98 6.25 -6.37 8.83
C GLY A 98 5.16 -6.90 9.75
N ASP A 99 4.87 -8.20 9.64
CA ASP A 99 3.76 -8.89 10.33
C ASP A 99 2.40 -8.22 10.06
N THR A 100 2.21 -7.84 8.82
CA THR A 100 1.01 -7.10 8.39
C THR A 100 0.57 -7.51 6.99
N PRO A 101 -0.13 -8.65 6.85
CA PRO A 101 -0.73 -9.52 7.88
C PRO A 101 0.16 -10.69 8.33
N TYR A 102 -0.26 -11.40 9.39
CA TYR A 102 0.25 -12.72 9.73
C TYR A 102 -0.26 -13.75 8.72
N ILE A 103 0.62 -14.34 7.92
CA ILE A 103 0.25 -15.26 6.83
C ILE A 103 0.69 -16.70 7.14
N ASP A 104 1.90 -16.89 7.63
CA ASP A 104 2.51 -18.17 8.04
C ASP A 104 2.52 -19.22 6.94
N SER A 105 2.62 -18.82 5.68
CA SER A 105 2.59 -19.72 4.53
C SER A 105 3.32 -19.10 3.32
N VAL A 106 3.96 -19.94 2.51
CA VAL A 106 4.50 -19.56 1.19
C VAL A 106 3.58 -19.96 0.04
N ASP A 107 2.40 -20.53 0.32
CA ASP A 107 1.42 -20.82 -0.73
C ASP A 107 0.87 -19.51 -1.30
N LEU A 108 0.93 -19.37 -2.62
CA LEU A 108 0.57 -18.11 -3.29
C LEU A 108 -0.92 -17.75 -3.09
N ALA A 109 -1.80 -18.73 -3.08
CA ALA A 109 -3.23 -18.47 -2.90
C ALA A 109 -3.53 -18.05 -1.45
N VAL A 110 -2.85 -18.64 -0.48
CA VAL A 110 -2.93 -18.24 0.93
C VAL A 110 -2.39 -16.82 1.10
N GLN A 111 -1.22 -16.54 0.56
CA GLN A 111 -0.59 -15.21 0.59
C GLN A 111 -1.53 -14.13 0.04
N ARG A 112 -2.07 -14.33 -1.16
CA ARG A 112 -3.00 -13.40 -1.82
C ARG A 112 -4.26 -13.16 -1.00
N ARG A 113 -4.88 -14.24 -0.54
CA ARG A 113 -6.08 -14.15 0.31
C ARG A 113 -5.82 -13.34 1.58
N ARG A 114 -4.72 -13.60 2.29
CA ARG A 114 -4.39 -12.90 3.54
C ARG A 114 -4.10 -11.43 3.31
N HIS A 115 -3.38 -11.06 2.26
CA HIS A 115 -3.19 -9.67 1.87
C HIS A 115 -4.53 -8.97 1.53
N ALA A 116 -5.42 -9.65 0.81
CA ALA A 116 -6.74 -9.11 0.47
C ALA A 116 -7.62 -8.91 1.72
N GLU A 117 -7.66 -9.89 2.63
CA GLU A 117 -8.39 -9.81 3.89
C GLU A 117 -7.91 -8.63 4.75
N PHE A 118 -6.59 -8.46 4.88
CA PHE A 118 -6.02 -7.33 5.62
C PHE A 118 -6.34 -5.99 4.96
N ALA A 119 -6.22 -5.89 3.65
CA ALA A 119 -6.57 -4.69 2.90
C ALA A 119 -8.06 -4.34 3.01
N ALA A 120 -8.93 -5.34 3.27
CA ALA A 120 -10.36 -5.16 3.43
C ALA A 120 -10.78 -4.66 4.83
N VAL A 121 -9.87 -4.64 5.83
CA VAL A 121 -10.17 -4.13 7.20
C VAL A 121 -10.72 -2.70 7.10
N PRO A 122 -11.96 -2.44 7.57
CA PRO A 122 -12.64 -1.17 7.27
C PRO A 122 -11.90 0.08 7.74
N ASP A 123 -11.34 0.06 8.95
CA ASP A 123 -10.63 1.22 9.50
C ASP A 123 -9.27 1.42 8.84
N PHE A 124 -8.58 0.35 8.41
CA PHE A 124 -7.37 0.43 7.61
C PHE A 124 -7.66 0.98 6.21
N ARG A 125 -8.69 0.49 5.52
CA ARG A 125 -9.13 1.05 4.23
C ARG A 125 -9.46 2.54 4.31
N LYS A 126 -10.14 2.97 5.38
CA LYS A 126 -10.46 4.40 5.60
C LYS A 126 -9.18 5.23 5.77
N LEU A 127 -8.18 4.71 6.49
CA LEU A 127 -6.90 5.38 6.66
C LEU A 127 -6.18 5.58 5.32
N LEU A 128 -6.21 4.57 4.44
CA LEU A 128 -5.47 4.59 3.17
C LEU A 128 -6.15 5.34 2.02
N ARG A 129 -7.38 5.83 2.18
CA ARG A 129 -8.07 6.59 1.11
C ARG A 129 -7.27 7.80 0.60
N ASN A 130 -6.53 8.42 1.51
CA ASN A 130 -5.80 9.67 1.26
C ASN A 130 -4.45 9.73 1.98
N ARG A 131 -3.85 8.57 2.25
CA ARG A 131 -2.52 8.47 2.87
C ARG A 131 -1.63 7.55 2.06
N SER A 132 -0.37 7.96 1.91
CA SER A 132 0.65 7.09 1.33
C SER A 132 0.92 5.90 2.24
N LEU A 133 1.07 4.72 1.64
CA LEU A 133 1.45 3.50 2.33
C LEU A 133 2.80 3.01 1.80
N TYR A 134 3.71 2.73 2.71
CA TYR A 134 4.94 1.99 2.46
C TYR A 134 4.98 0.75 3.34
N ALA A 135 5.56 -0.32 2.87
CA ALA A 135 5.59 -1.56 3.62
C ALA A 135 6.91 -2.31 3.43
N THR A 136 7.32 -3.02 4.46
CA THR A 136 8.24 -4.15 4.36
C THR A 136 7.60 -5.39 4.95
N TRP A 137 8.21 -6.53 4.79
CA TRP A 137 7.79 -7.75 5.46
C TRP A 137 8.67 -8.05 6.67
N ASP A 138 8.19 -8.93 7.54
CA ASP A 138 8.96 -9.67 8.52
C ASP A 138 8.67 -11.17 8.30
N ASP A 139 8.94 -12.03 9.25
CA ASP A 139 8.92 -13.48 9.05
C ASP A 139 7.50 -14.04 8.83
N HIS A 140 6.48 -13.54 9.54
CA HIS A 140 5.10 -14.02 9.42
C HIS A 140 4.39 -13.65 8.12
N ASP A 141 4.69 -12.53 7.51
CA ASP A 141 4.16 -12.19 6.18
C ASP A 141 5.04 -12.73 5.05
N PHE A 142 6.32 -12.98 5.31
CA PHE A 142 7.24 -13.60 4.38
C PHE A 142 7.11 -15.13 4.31
N GLY A 143 6.93 -15.81 5.44
CA GLY A 143 6.92 -17.27 5.52
C GLY A 143 6.28 -17.82 6.77
N ARG A 144 7.08 -18.13 7.77
CA ARG A 144 6.67 -18.65 9.09
C ARG A 144 7.58 -18.03 10.13
N ASN A 145 7.16 -18.08 11.38
CA ASN A 145 7.97 -17.57 12.50
C ASN A 145 9.46 -18.02 12.39
N ASP A 146 10.35 -17.05 12.57
CA ASP A 146 11.81 -17.21 12.52
C ASP A 146 12.37 -17.72 11.17
N THR A 147 11.66 -17.56 10.05
CA THR A 147 12.19 -17.91 8.73
C THR A 147 13.13 -16.82 8.19
N ASP A 148 14.12 -17.27 7.45
CA ASP A 148 15.12 -16.41 6.82
C ASP A 148 15.13 -16.50 5.28
N GLY A 149 16.10 -15.87 4.66
CA GLY A 149 16.27 -15.84 3.22
C GLY A 149 16.53 -17.19 2.53
N ASN A 150 16.67 -18.29 3.27
CA ASN A 150 16.82 -19.64 2.74
C ASN A 150 15.46 -20.36 2.56
N LEU A 151 14.35 -19.73 2.96
CA LEU A 151 13.01 -20.29 2.86
C LEU A 151 12.69 -20.72 1.42
N GLU A 152 12.34 -21.99 1.23
CA GLU A 152 11.86 -22.51 -0.04
C GLU A 152 10.48 -21.93 -0.37
N GLY A 153 10.30 -21.47 -1.61
CA GLY A 153 9.04 -20.89 -2.08
C GLY A 153 8.86 -19.40 -1.74
N LYS A 154 9.86 -18.74 -1.19
CA LYS A 154 9.86 -17.30 -0.89
C LYS A 154 9.51 -16.40 -2.07
N GLU A 155 9.75 -16.85 -3.29
CA GLU A 155 9.41 -16.11 -4.52
C GLU A 155 7.91 -15.90 -4.66
N ARG A 156 7.10 -16.83 -4.13
CA ARG A 156 5.63 -16.71 -4.10
C ARG A 156 5.17 -15.66 -3.10
N SER A 157 5.80 -15.60 -1.93
CA SER A 157 5.56 -14.53 -0.94
C SER A 157 5.96 -13.17 -1.50
N ARG A 158 7.13 -13.08 -2.14
CA ARG A 158 7.56 -11.86 -2.82
C ARG A 158 6.60 -11.43 -3.92
N ARG A 159 6.09 -12.37 -4.71
CA ARG A 159 5.11 -12.10 -5.76
C ARG A 159 3.84 -11.50 -5.17
N ALA A 160 3.24 -12.11 -4.16
CA ALA A 160 2.04 -11.59 -3.50
C ALA A 160 2.30 -10.21 -2.88
N PHE A 161 3.43 -10.02 -2.21
CA PHE A 161 3.80 -8.72 -1.65
C PHE A 161 3.83 -7.63 -2.73
N ILE A 162 4.48 -7.87 -3.86
CA ILE A 162 4.55 -6.92 -4.98
C ILE A 162 3.17 -6.64 -5.59
N GLU A 163 2.30 -7.64 -5.65
CA GLU A 163 0.93 -7.47 -6.16
C GLU A 163 0.08 -6.56 -5.24
N TYR A 164 0.23 -6.69 -3.92
CA TYR A 164 -0.63 -6.02 -2.93
C TYR A 164 -0.02 -4.77 -2.28
N ARG A 165 1.27 -4.52 -2.44
CA ARG A 165 1.96 -3.36 -1.87
C ARG A 165 2.61 -2.52 -2.97
N SER A 166 2.18 -1.27 -3.11
CA SER A 166 2.66 -0.37 -4.17
C SER A 166 3.86 0.46 -3.71
N ASN A 167 4.94 -0.21 -3.27
CA ASN A 167 6.18 0.49 -2.96
C ASN A 167 6.81 1.11 -4.22
N PRO A 168 7.62 2.17 -4.09
CA PRO A 168 8.32 2.78 -5.23
C PRO A 168 9.27 1.82 -5.96
N SER A 169 9.82 0.85 -5.25
CA SER A 169 10.71 -0.20 -5.76
C SER A 169 10.67 -1.45 -4.88
N TYR A 170 11.27 -2.55 -5.37
CA TYR A 170 11.30 -3.84 -4.67
C TYR A 170 12.69 -4.45 -4.80
N GLY A 171 13.67 -3.86 -4.13
CA GLY A 171 15.05 -4.29 -4.14
C GLY A 171 15.71 -4.18 -5.52
N ASP A 172 16.63 -5.12 -5.78
CA ASP A 172 17.36 -5.25 -7.04
C ASP A 172 16.64 -6.11 -8.10
N GLY A 173 15.38 -6.47 -7.84
CA GLY A 173 14.57 -7.34 -8.71
C GLY A 173 14.76 -8.84 -8.45
N ARG A 174 15.65 -9.25 -7.56
CA ARG A 174 15.96 -10.67 -7.28
C ARG A 174 15.13 -11.22 -6.12
N SER A 175 15.58 -11.06 -4.89
CA SER A 175 14.95 -11.69 -3.71
C SER A 175 14.46 -10.70 -2.67
N GLY A 176 15.06 -9.53 -2.55
CA GLY A 176 14.68 -8.52 -1.57
C GLY A 176 13.46 -7.68 -1.99
N ILE A 177 12.90 -6.96 -1.02
CA ILE A 177 11.83 -5.98 -1.23
C ILE A 177 12.21 -4.59 -0.70
N TYR A 178 13.47 -4.39 -0.34
CA TYR A 178 13.93 -3.09 0.16
C TYR A 178 13.57 -1.97 -0.81
N THR A 179 13.18 -0.84 -0.27
CA THR A 179 12.77 0.31 -1.06
C THR A 179 13.42 1.58 -0.53
N LYS A 180 13.43 2.59 -1.38
CA LYS A 180 13.91 3.92 -1.06
C LYS A 180 12.95 4.93 -1.65
N PHE A 181 12.54 5.88 -0.84
CA PHE A 181 11.76 7.03 -1.28
C PHE A 181 12.40 8.32 -0.75
N ARG A 182 12.16 9.41 -1.47
CA ARG A 182 12.68 10.75 -1.17
C ARG A 182 11.55 11.75 -1.24
#